data_612e2eea2da06b26f3056b324b5ded50
#
_entry.id   612e2eea2da06b26f3056b324b5ded50
#
_cell.length_a   1.000
_cell.length_b   1.000
_cell.length_c   1.000
_cell.angle_alpha   90.00
_cell.angle_beta   90.00
_cell.angle_gamma   90.00
#
_symmetry.space_group_name_H-M   'P 1'
#
loop_
_entity.id
_entity.type
_entity.pdbx_description
1 polymer ?
#
loop_
_entity_poly.entity_id
_entity_poly.type
_entity_poly.pdbx_seq_one_letter_code
_entity_poly.pdbx_strand_id
1 'polypeptide(L)'
;MIYASNGDREPKLPVRDLMQKNLTVYSMALAGVPHPDRKRAQTDIAAWTAMPGRILSVAARFPLYKTAAAHKAVEAGGKVGTVVVEPQR
;
A
#
# COMPACT_ATOMS: atom_id res chain seq x y z
N MET A 1 -5.49 9.34 6.20
CA MET A 1 -5.21 9.74 4.80
C MET A 1 -5.89 8.78 3.85
N ILE A 2 -6.50 9.27 2.79
CA ILE A 2 -7.12 8.47 1.71
C ILE A 2 -6.20 8.57 0.48
N TYR A 3 -5.74 7.42 -0.06
CA TYR A 3 -4.84 7.37 -1.21
C TYR A 3 -5.22 6.29 -2.23
N ALA A 4 -6.28 5.52 -1.97
CA ALA A 4 -6.79 4.51 -2.88
C ALA A 4 -8.30 4.35 -2.73
N SER A 5 -8.99 4.06 -3.82
CA SER A 5 -10.45 3.89 -3.87
C SER A 5 -10.89 2.71 -4.75
N ASN A 6 -10.02 1.72 -4.95
CA ASN A 6 -10.32 0.59 -5.82
C ASN A 6 -11.46 -0.31 -5.31
N GLY A 7 -11.71 -0.28 -3.99
CA GLY A 7 -12.77 -1.06 -3.38
C GLY A 7 -14.16 -0.41 -3.51
N ASP A 8 -14.22 0.91 -3.52
CA ASP A 8 -15.44 1.69 -3.70
C ASP A 8 -15.10 3.05 -4.30
N ARG A 9 -15.79 3.44 -5.36
CA ARG A 9 -15.57 4.74 -6.00
C ARG A 9 -16.10 5.91 -5.18
N GLU A 10 -17.16 5.68 -4.42
CA GLU A 10 -17.84 6.70 -3.60
C GLU A 10 -18.04 6.19 -2.17
N PRO A 11 -16.95 5.97 -1.41
CA PRO A 11 -17.05 5.46 -0.06
C PRO A 11 -17.80 6.46 0.85
N LYS A 12 -18.70 5.95 1.68
CA LYS A 12 -19.39 6.76 2.68
C LYS A 12 -18.43 7.21 3.76
N LEU A 13 -18.46 8.50 4.08
CA LEU A 13 -17.70 9.04 5.21
C LEU A 13 -18.62 9.22 6.43
N PRO A 14 -18.21 8.78 7.62
CA PRO A 14 -18.96 9.00 8.87
C PRO A 14 -18.77 10.45 9.37
N VAL A 15 -19.39 11.40 8.68
CA VAL A 15 -19.17 12.84 8.89
C VAL A 15 -19.40 13.26 10.35
N ARG A 16 -20.42 12.70 11.01
CA ARG A 16 -20.72 13.00 12.42
C ARG A 16 -19.57 12.59 13.34
N ASP A 17 -18.99 11.40 13.14
CA ASP A 17 -17.86 10.92 13.93
C ASP A 17 -16.60 11.78 13.69
N LEU A 18 -16.38 12.18 12.43
CA LEU A 18 -15.29 13.09 12.07
C LEU A 18 -15.42 14.43 12.80
N MET A 19 -16.62 14.98 12.86
CA MET A 19 -16.90 16.24 13.56
C MET A 19 -16.71 16.10 15.08
N GLN A 20 -17.27 15.05 15.69
CA GLN A 20 -17.21 14.84 17.14
C GLN A 20 -15.77 14.63 17.64
N LYS A 21 -14.93 14.03 16.81
CA LYS A 21 -13.52 13.73 17.15
C LYS A 21 -12.56 14.79 16.61
N ASN A 22 -13.06 15.87 16.00
CA ASN A 22 -12.23 16.91 15.36
C ASN A 22 -11.16 16.33 14.41
N LEU A 23 -11.54 15.35 13.59
CA LEU A 23 -10.62 14.67 12.68
C LEU A 23 -10.43 15.47 11.39
N THR A 24 -9.20 15.45 10.87
CA THR A 24 -8.87 16.00 9.56
C THR A 24 -8.63 14.84 8.59
N VAL A 25 -9.26 14.93 7.41
CA VAL A 25 -9.10 13.94 6.34
C VAL A 25 -8.30 14.57 5.20
N TYR A 26 -7.17 13.95 4.89
CA TYR A 26 -6.35 14.28 3.73
C TYR A 26 -6.54 13.22 2.65
N SER A 27 -6.67 13.65 1.41
CA SER A 27 -6.72 12.76 0.26
C SER A 27 -5.63 13.10 -0.75
N MET A 28 -5.12 12.09 -1.44
CA MET A 28 -4.14 12.28 -2.50
C MET A 28 -4.29 11.22 -3.59
N ALA A 29 -3.95 11.59 -4.81
CA ALA A 29 -3.68 10.66 -5.90
C ALA A 29 -2.20 10.75 -6.26
N LEU A 30 -1.50 9.63 -6.28
CA LEU A 30 -0.06 9.60 -6.53
C LEU A 30 0.31 10.25 -7.87
N ALA A 31 -0.53 10.07 -8.90
CA ALA A 31 -0.34 10.69 -10.22
C ALA A 31 -0.38 12.23 -10.16
N GLY A 32 -1.12 12.81 -9.23
CA GLY A 32 -1.23 14.25 -9.02
C GLY A 32 -0.13 14.86 -8.14
N VAL A 33 0.71 14.04 -7.51
CA VAL A 33 1.80 14.55 -6.66
C VAL A 33 2.92 15.10 -7.54
N PRO A 34 3.39 16.33 -7.29
CA PRO A 34 4.50 16.93 -8.06
C PRO A 34 5.74 16.04 -8.10
N HIS A 35 6.43 16.04 -9.24
CA HIS A 35 7.61 15.16 -9.42
C HIS A 35 8.71 15.35 -8.36
N PRO A 36 9.06 16.57 -7.94
CA PRO A 36 10.05 16.77 -6.88
C PRO A 36 9.66 16.10 -5.56
N ASP A 37 8.38 16.17 -5.18
CA ASP A 37 7.88 15.58 -3.94
C ASP A 37 7.86 14.05 -4.00
N ARG A 38 7.52 13.48 -5.16
CA ARG A 38 7.62 12.02 -5.37
C ARG A 38 9.07 11.55 -5.27
N LYS A 39 10.00 12.27 -5.88
CA LYS A 39 11.43 11.96 -5.82
C LYS A 39 11.95 12.01 -4.39
N ARG A 40 11.56 13.04 -3.64
CA ARG A 40 11.90 13.16 -2.23
C ARG A 40 11.36 11.98 -1.41
N ALA A 41 10.08 11.63 -1.58
CA ALA A 41 9.47 10.50 -0.90
C ALA A 41 10.19 9.18 -1.22
N GLN A 42 10.60 8.95 -2.47
CA GLN A 42 11.39 7.77 -2.87
C GLN A 42 12.74 7.72 -2.16
N THR A 43 13.44 8.87 -2.05
CA THR A 43 14.70 8.96 -1.32
C THR A 43 14.51 8.66 0.17
N ASP A 44 13.48 9.22 0.78
CA ASP A 44 13.18 9.02 2.20
C ASP A 44 12.80 7.56 2.48
N ILE A 45 12.01 6.92 1.63
CA ILE A 45 11.66 5.49 1.73
C ILE A 45 12.92 4.62 1.58
N ALA A 46 13.78 4.90 0.61
CA ALA A 46 15.01 4.16 0.41
C ALA A 46 15.94 4.25 1.65
N ALA A 47 16.08 5.43 2.21
CA ALA A 47 16.84 5.64 3.44
C ALA A 47 16.21 4.89 4.63
N TRP A 48 14.89 4.94 4.75
CA TRP A 48 14.16 4.23 5.80
C TRP A 48 14.33 2.70 5.69
N THR A 49 14.24 2.14 4.47
CA THR A 49 14.40 0.68 4.27
C THR A 49 15.80 0.19 4.57
N ALA A 50 16.82 1.06 4.42
CA ALA A 50 18.21 0.74 4.74
C ALA A 50 18.53 0.77 6.25
N MET A 51 17.64 1.32 7.08
CA MET A 51 17.86 1.38 8.53
C MET A 51 17.81 -0.02 9.16
N PRO A 52 18.63 -0.30 10.20
CA PRO A 52 18.57 -1.55 10.94
C PRO A 52 17.20 -1.78 11.61
N GLY A 53 16.81 -3.04 11.78
CA GLY A 53 15.59 -3.42 12.50
C GLY A 53 14.29 -3.20 11.71
N ARG A 54 14.34 -2.91 10.42
CA ARG A 54 13.15 -2.86 9.57
C ARG A 54 12.67 -4.25 9.24
N ILE A 55 11.37 -4.46 9.44
CA ILE A 55 10.72 -5.73 9.10
C ILE A 55 9.83 -5.49 7.87
N LEU A 56 10.20 -6.13 6.76
CA LEU A 56 9.40 -6.17 5.55
C LEU A 56 8.77 -7.56 5.48
N SER A 57 7.55 -7.66 5.98
CA SER A 57 6.86 -8.95 6.06
C SER A 57 6.51 -9.49 4.67
N VAL A 58 6.86 -10.75 4.44
CA VAL A 58 6.45 -11.52 3.26
C VAL A 58 5.34 -12.48 3.67
N ALA A 59 4.16 -12.29 3.11
CA ALA A 59 3.00 -13.12 3.39
C ALA A 59 3.07 -14.50 2.70
N ALA A 60 3.55 -14.53 1.47
CA ALA A 60 3.71 -15.76 0.70
C ALA A 60 4.75 -15.58 -0.42
N ARG A 61 5.37 -16.67 -0.83
CA ARG A 61 6.32 -16.74 -1.96
C ARG A 61 5.82 -17.73 -2.99
N PHE A 62 5.87 -17.35 -4.25
CA PHE A 62 5.45 -18.19 -5.36
C PHE A 62 6.54 -18.23 -6.43
N PRO A 63 6.80 -19.39 -7.05
CA PRO A 63 7.64 -19.43 -8.24
C PRO A 63 6.93 -18.76 -9.43
N LEU A 64 7.69 -18.31 -10.42
CA LEU A 64 7.15 -17.56 -11.57
C LEU A 64 5.98 -18.29 -12.26
N TYR A 65 6.07 -19.61 -12.46
CA TYR A 65 5.02 -20.39 -13.11
C TYR A 65 3.71 -20.48 -12.31
N LYS A 66 3.71 -20.06 -11.03
CA LYS A 66 2.51 -19.97 -10.18
C LYS A 66 2.01 -18.53 -9.99
N THR A 67 2.34 -17.62 -10.90
CA THR A 67 1.92 -16.21 -10.83
C THR A 67 0.39 -16.06 -10.68
N ALA A 68 -0.40 -16.89 -11.37
CA ALA A 68 -1.85 -16.87 -11.21
C ALA A 68 -2.32 -17.17 -9.77
N ALA A 69 -1.62 -18.09 -9.09
CA ALA A 69 -1.91 -18.38 -7.68
C ALA A 69 -1.50 -17.21 -6.76
N ALA A 70 -0.40 -16.52 -7.09
CA ALA A 70 0.02 -15.32 -6.39
C ALA A 70 -1.03 -14.20 -6.49
N HIS A 71 -1.59 -13.96 -7.68
CA HIS A 71 -2.68 -13.00 -7.86
C HIS A 71 -3.91 -13.37 -7.03
N LYS A 72 -4.34 -14.62 -7.06
CA LYS A 72 -5.47 -15.09 -6.23
C LYS A 72 -5.22 -14.87 -4.75
N ALA A 73 -3.99 -15.09 -4.27
CA ALA A 73 -3.64 -14.85 -2.87
C ALA A 73 -3.73 -13.35 -2.48
N VAL A 74 -3.40 -12.45 -3.41
CA VAL A 74 -3.57 -11.00 -3.19
C VAL A 74 -5.04 -10.62 -3.18
N GLU A 75 -5.82 -11.10 -4.15
CA GLU A 75 -7.25 -10.80 -4.29
C GLU A 75 -8.09 -11.32 -3.12
N ALA A 76 -7.71 -12.46 -2.54
CA ALA A 76 -8.38 -13.02 -1.37
C ALA A 76 -8.31 -12.10 -0.13
N GLY A 77 -7.36 -11.18 -0.08
CA GLY A 77 -7.19 -10.25 1.03
C GLY A 77 -6.76 -10.94 2.35
N GLY A 78 -6.92 -10.22 3.45
CA GLY A 78 -6.64 -10.75 4.80
C GLY A 78 -5.18 -11.09 5.10
N LYS A 79 -4.24 -10.85 4.17
CA LYS A 79 -2.82 -11.13 4.35
C LYS A 79 -2.12 -10.02 5.12
N VAL A 80 -1.12 -10.40 5.89
CA VAL A 80 -0.16 -9.47 6.50
C VAL A 80 1.18 -9.61 5.77
N GLY A 81 1.60 -8.54 5.10
CA GLY A 81 2.83 -8.53 4.30
C GLY A 81 2.60 -8.62 2.80
N THR A 82 3.68 -8.76 2.06
CA THR A 82 3.72 -8.75 0.60
C THR A 82 3.74 -10.17 0.03
N VAL A 83 2.97 -10.40 -1.03
CA VAL A 83 3.12 -11.61 -1.85
C VAL A 83 4.24 -11.39 -2.85
N VAL A 84 5.21 -12.29 -2.87
CA VAL A 84 6.41 -12.21 -3.72
C VAL A 84 6.39 -13.31 -4.77
N VAL A 85 6.69 -12.97 -6.01
CA VAL A 85 6.97 -13.93 -7.07
C VAL A 85 8.48 -13.97 -7.32
N GLU A 86 9.06 -15.16 -7.24
CA GLU A 86 10.51 -15.39 -7.40
C GLU A 86 10.78 -15.99 -8.79
N PRO A 87 11.41 -15.23 -9.72
CA PRO A 87 11.59 -15.69 -11.11
C PRO A 87 12.49 -16.92 -11.25
N GLN A 88 13.39 -17.11 -10.29
CA GLN A 88 14.41 -18.17 -10.32
C GLN A 88 14.02 -19.41 -9.49
N ARG A 89 12.80 -19.47 -9.06
CA ARG A 89 12.32 -20.54 -8.17
C ARG A 89 11.34 -21.46 -8.84
#